data_ab1cbd3a751cd5a16e426e3bbc2bd18e
#
_entry.id   ab1cbd3a751cd5a16e426e3bbc2bd18e
#
_cell.length_a   1.000
_cell.length_b   1.000
_cell.length_c   1.000
_cell.angle_alpha   90.00
_cell.angle_beta   90.00
_cell.angle_gamma   90.00
#
_symmetry.space_group_name_H-M   'P 1'
#
loop_
_entity.id
_entity.type
_entity.pdbx_description
1 polymer ?
#
loop_
_entity_poly.entity_id
_entity_poly.type
_entity_poly.pdbx_seq_one_letter_code
_entity_poly.pdbx_strand_id
1 'polypeptide(L)'
;MNLTLFNELWKFPVAQDLHEWKKFLEFCESYLKKHKIKNPIVVELGVWRNGQKQFYEQLLGAHHIGIDSSRKKSRPDIQGLTHDPETLKALKVKLGGKPIDILFIDASHWYKDVKKDFEIYSPLCNGIIAFHDIYTGRYQNKSEFREVWKFWDELQADPSKRDYLFSSIEESTGIGTMIRK
;
A
#
# COMPACT_ATOMS: atom_id res chain seq x y z
N MET A 1 -15.60 -3.08 -10.32
CA MET A 1 -15.83 -2.57 -8.95
C MET A 1 -17.26 -2.01 -8.80
N ASN A 2 -17.87 -2.12 -7.62
CA ASN A 2 -19.18 -1.51 -7.33
C ASN A 2 -19.00 0.01 -7.09
N LEU A 3 -19.37 0.83 -8.10
CA LEU A 3 -19.18 2.29 -8.05
C LEU A 3 -20.11 2.99 -7.04
N THR A 4 -21.33 2.48 -6.85
CA THR A 4 -22.26 3.05 -5.86
C THR A 4 -21.66 2.90 -4.46
N LEU A 5 -21.23 1.69 -4.11
CA LEU A 5 -20.59 1.44 -2.82
C LEU A 5 -19.28 2.24 -2.66
N PHE A 6 -18.45 2.34 -3.73
CA PHE A 6 -17.24 3.16 -3.70
C PHE A 6 -17.55 4.62 -3.30
N ASN A 7 -18.58 5.23 -3.93
CA ASN A 7 -18.97 6.61 -3.63
C ASN A 7 -19.53 6.74 -2.20
N GLU A 8 -20.29 5.76 -1.71
CA GLU A 8 -20.76 5.73 -0.32
C GLU A 8 -19.62 5.64 0.70
N LEU A 9 -18.57 4.89 0.37
CA LEU A 9 -17.39 4.74 1.23
C LEU A 9 -16.53 6.00 1.27
N TRP A 10 -16.65 6.90 0.31
CA TRP A 10 -15.89 8.15 0.28
C TRP A 10 -16.19 9.10 1.46
N LYS A 11 -17.24 8.83 2.24
CA LYS A 11 -17.50 9.52 3.52
C LYS A 11 -16.46 9.24 4.60
N PHE A 12 -15.73 8.12 4.50
CA PHE A 12 -14.66 7.82 5.45
C PHE A 12 -13.43 8.68 5.15
N PRO A 13 -12.68 9.10 6.19
CA PRO A 13 -11.50 9.93 5.99
C PRO A 13 -10.38 9.12 5.36
N VAL A 14 -10.07 9.41 4.10
CA VAL A 14 -8.93 8.88 3.36
C VAL A 14 -7.97 10.01 2.99
N ALA A 15 -6.69 9.70 2.86
CA ALA A 15 -5.65 10.65 2.45
C ALA A 15 -5.36 10.58 0.94
N GLN A 16 -6.11 9.77 0.21
CA GLN A 16 -5.91 9.49 -1.20
C GLN A 16 -6.71 10.46 -2.09
N ASP A 17 -6.24 10.68 -3.33
CA ASP A 17 -7.07 11.29 -4.38
C ASP A 17 -8.15 10.31 -4.84
N LEU A 18 -9.36 10.82 -5.12
CA LEU A 18 -10.52 10.00 -5.48
C LEU A 18 -10.28 9.17 -6.74
N HIS A 19 -9.73 9.80 -7.79
CA HIS A 19 -9.56 9.14 -9.09
C HIS A 19 -8.41 8.13 -9.04
N GLU A 20 -7.33 8.51 -8.37
CA GLU A 20 -6.16 7.66 -8.15
C GLU A 20 -6.53 6.42 -7.34
N TRP A 21 -7.25 6.61 -6.22
CA TRP A 21 -7.69 5.53 -5.36
C TRP A 21 -8.65 4.57 -6.06
N LYS A 22 -9.58 5.12 -6.84
CA LYS A 22 -10.50 4.31 -7.65
C LYS A 22 -9.76 3.41 -8.63
N LYS A 23 -8.81 3.98 -9.40
CA LYS A 23 -8.00 3.21 -10.36
C LYS A 23 -7.17 2.13 -9.68
N PHE A 24 -6.59 2.44 -8.52
CA PHE A 24 -5.84 1.46 -7.75
C PHE A 24 -6.72 0.29 -7.28
N LEU A 25 -7.90 0.56 -6.75
CA LEU A 25 -8.83 -0.50 -6.32
C LEU A 25 -9.35 -1.34 -7.51
N GLU A 26 -9.61 -0.72 -8.66
CA GLU A 26 -9.99 -1.43 -9.90
C GLU A 26 -8.86 -2.34 -10.39
N PHE A 27 -7.62 -1.88 -10.30
CA PHE A 27 -6.43 -2.68 -10.59
C PHE A 27 -6.32 -3.88 -9.63
N CYS A 28 -6.45 -3.66 -8.31
CA CYS A 28 -6.45 -4.71 -7.31
C CYS A 28 -7.56 -5.75 -7.56
N GLU A 29 -8.80 -5.30 -7.79
CA GLU A 29 -9.93 -6.19 -8.08
C GLU A 29 -9.68 -7.06 -9.31
N SER A 30 -9.15 -6.47 -10.38
CA SER A 30 -8.81 -7.18 -11.61
C SER A 30 -7.74 -8.25 -11.39
N TYR A 31 -6.70 -7.91 -10.63
CA TYR A 31 -5.65 -8.85 -10.24
C TYR A 31 -6.21 -10.01 -9.43
N LEU A 32 -6.96 -9.73 -8.37
CA LEU A 32 -7.55 -10.74 -7.50
C LEU A 32 -8.48 -11.71 -8.26
N LYS A 33 -9.30 -11.17 -9.17
CA LYS A 33 -10.17 -11.99 -10.05
C LYS A 33 -9.36 -12.89 -10.99
N LYS A 34 -8.34 -12.33 -11.65
CA LYS A 34 -7.47 -13.08 -12.57
C LYS A 34 -6.78 -14.24 -11.88
N HIS A 35 -6.30 -14.02 -10.65
CA HIS A 35 -5.59 -15.04 -9.88
C HIS A 35 -6.50 -15.89 -8.97
N LYS A 36 -7.84 -15.68 -9.03
CA LYS A 36 -8.86 -16.41 -8.26
C LYS A 36 -8.63 -16.34 -6.74
N ILE A 37 -8.06 -15.22 -6.28
CA ILE A 37 -7.80 -14.98 -4.85
C ILE A 37 -9.11 -14.57 -4.18
N LYS A 38 -9.52 -15.34 -3.17
CA LYS A 38 -10.70 -15.04 -2.34
C LYS A 38 -10.24 -14.68 -0.93
N ASN A 39 -10.92 -13.69 -0.33
CA ASN A 39 -10.59 -13.15 1.00
C ASN A 39 -9.10 -12.76 1.10
N PRO A 40 -8.62 -11.85 0.21
CA PRO A 40 -7.22 -11.48 0.19
C PRO A 40 -6.78 -10.82 1.49
N ILE A 41 -5.52 -10.97 1.84
CA ILE A 41 -4.91 -10.27 2.96
C ILE A 41 -4.25 -8.99 2.42
N VAL A 42 -4.70 -7.86 2.94
CA VAL A 42 -4.12 -6.53 2.66
C VAL A 42 -3.36 -6.06 3.89
N VAL A 43 -2.10 -5.72 3.72
CA VAL A 43 -1.31 -5.04 4.75
C VAL A 43 -1.03 -3.63 4.28
N GLU A 44 -1.35 -2.65 5.14
CA GLU A 44 -1.13 -1.22 4.90
C GLU A 44 -0.18 -0.66 5.95
N LEU A 45 0.94 -0.12 5.47
CA LEU A 45 1.92 0.58 6.29
C LEU A 45 1.61 2.08 6.25
N GLY A 46 1.22 2.65 7.39
CA GLY A 46 0.71 4.02 7.49
C GLY A 46 -0.77 4.10 7.10
N VAL A 47 -1.66 4.13 8.09
CA VAL A 47 -3.12 4.12 7.85
C VAL A 47 -3.79 5.48 8.16
N TRP A 48 -3.03 6.48 8.59
CA TRP A 48 -3.52 7.81 8.93
C TRP A 48 -4.79 7.77 9.80
N ARG A 49 -6.00 7.89 9.24
CA ARG A 49 -7.30 7.77 9.92
C ARG A 49 -7.99 6.43 9.68
N ASN A 50 -7.31 5.51 9.00
CA ASN A 50 -7.78 4.14 8.73
C ASN A 50 -9.07 4.06 7.90
N GLY A 51 -9.35 5.08 7.08
CA GLY A 51 -10.53 5.11 6.22
C GLY A 51 -10.42 4.14 5.05
N GLN A 52 -9.21 3.89 4.55
CA GLN A 52 -8.91 2.96 3.46
C GLN A 52 -9.36 1.53 3.77
N LYS A 53 -9.31 1.12 5.05
CA LYS A 53 -9.80 -0.19 5.52
C LYS A 53 -11.18 -0.54 4.99
N GLN A 54 -12.11 0.43 4.99
CA GLN A 54 -13.48 0.20 4.55
C GLN A 54 -13.57 -0.16 3.06
N PHE A 55 -12.70 0.43 2.24
CA PHE A 55 -12.64 0.12 0.81
C PHE A 55 -12.08 -1.27 0.56
N TYR A 56 -11.00 -1.64 1.23
CA TYR A 56 -10.43 -2.98 1.11
C TYR A 56 -11.41 -4.06 1.56
N GLU A 57 -12.05 -3.88 2.71
CA GLU A 57 -12.95 -4.88 3.28
C GLU A 57 -14.26 -5.00 2.48
N GLN A 58 -14.90 -3.88 2.11
CA GLN A 58 -16.22 -3.92 1.50
C GLN A 58 -16.21 -4.08 -0.03
N LEU A 59 -15.17 -3.58 -0.73
CA LEU A 59 -15.10 -3.69 -2.19
C LEU A 59 -14.31 -4.92 -2.65
N LEU A 60 -13.25 -5.29 -1.93
CA LEU A 60 -12.39 -6.41 -2.31
C LEU A 60 -12.66 -7.67 -1.48
N GLY A 61 -13.48 -7.59 -0.44
CA GLY A 61 -13.70 -8.70 0.51
C GLY A 61 -12.42 -9.08 1.26
N ALA A 62 -11.54 -8.11 1.47
CA ALA A 62 -10.22 -8.34 2.04
C ALA A 62 -10.24 -8.43 3.56
N HIS A 63 -9.25 -9.14 4.12
CA HIS A 63 -8.86 -8.99 5.51
C HIS A 63 -7.75 -7.94 5.59
N HIS A 64 -8.09 -6.73 6.06
CA HIS A 64 -7.15 -5.63 6.17
C HIS A 64 -6.41 -5.66 7.51
N ILE A 65 -5.08 -5.45 7.47
CA ILE A 65 -4.21 -5.30 8.64
C ILE A 65 -3.45 -3.98 8.48
N GLY A 66 -3.86 -2.98 9.24
CA GLY A 66 -3.21 -1.66 9.25
C GLY A 66 -2.13 -1.54 10.30
N ILE A 67 -0.98 -0.99 9.94
CA ILE A 67 0.16 -0.71 10.82
C ILE A 67 0.40 0.80 10.86
N ASP A 68 0.47 1.39 12.06
CA ASP A 68 0.75 2.82 12.24
C ASP A 68 1.35 3.09 13.63
N SER A 69 2.22 4.07 13.73
CA SER A 69 2.81 4.49 15.00
C SER A 69 1.83 5.24 15.90
N SER A 70 0.78 5.86 15.33
CA SER A 70 -0.18 6.71 16.03
C SER A 70 -1.49 6.00 16.35
N ARG A 71 -1.71 5.65 17.62
CA ARG A 71 -2.98 5.07 18.06
C ARG A 71 -4.14 6.06 18.10
N LYS A 72 -3.87 7.32 18.47
CA LYS A 72 -4.93 8.32 18.71
C LYS A 72 -5.68 8.72 17.44
N LYS A 73 -4.99 8.78 16.30
CA LYS A 73 -5.56 9.21 15.01
C LYS A 73 -5.98 8.03 14.14
N SER A 74 -5.18 6.98 14.10
CA SER A 74 -5.25 5.91 13.10
C SER A 74 -6.04 4.68 13.57
N ARG A 75 -6.02 4.35 14.86
CA ARG A 75 -6.59 3.08 15.37
C ARG A 75 -6.15 1.87 14.53
N PRO A 76 -4.84 1.67 14.35
CA PRO A 76 -4.32 0.59 13.52
C PRO A 76 -4.58 -0.77 14.20
N ASP A 77 -4.54 -1.84 13.40
CA ASP A 77 -4.60 -3.21 13.91
C ASP A 77 -3.32 -3.61 14.65
N ILE A 78 -2.18 -3.00 14.28
CA ILE A 78 -0.89 -3.09 14.94
C ILE A 78 -0.35 -1.68 15.16
N GLN A 79 -0.18 -1.31 16.42
CA GLN A 79 0.47 -0.04 16.75
C GLN A 79 1.98 -0.24 16.90
N GLY A 80 2.76 0.50 16.12
CA GLY A 80 4.23 0.48 16.19
C GLY A 80 4.86 1.18 14.99
N LEU A 81 6.15 1.43 15.09
CA LEU A 81 6.95 1.85 13.96
C LEU A 81 7.13 0.67 13.00
N THR A 82 7.04 0.90 11.70
CA THR A 82 7.17 -0.15 10.68
C THR A 82 8.52 -0.87 10.75
N HIS A 83 9.57 -0.17 11.21
CA HIS A 83 10.92 -0.73 11.34
C HIS A 83 11.19 -1.44 12.68
N ASP A 84 10.21 -1.45 13.59
CA ASP A 84 10.36 -2.11 14.88
C ASP A 84 10.21 -3.64 14.71
N PRO A 85 11.16 -4.46 15.18
CA PRO A 85 11.08 -5.91 15.15
C PRO A 85 9.81 -6.47 15.82
N GLU A 86 9.32 -5.84 16.89
CA GLU A 86 8.09 -6.29 17.57
C GLU A 86 6.84 -6.02 16.71
N THR A 87 6.83 -4.94 15.94
CA THR A 87 5.77 -4.68 14.95
C THR A 87 5.73 -5.77 13.87
N LEU A 88 6.90 -6.13 13.32
CA LEU A 88 7.01 -7.23 12.36
C LEU A 88 6.59 -8.57 12.95
N LYS A 89 6.97 -8.85 14.18
CA LYS A 89 6.59 -10.08 14.89
C LYS A 89 5.07 -10.13 15.10
N ALA A 90 4.45 -9.03 15.51
CA ALA A 90 3.00 -8.93 15.67
C ALA A 90 2.27 -9.18 14.34
N LEU A 91 2.78 -8.63 13.22
CA LEU A 91 2.25 -8.91 11.89
C LEU A 91 2.36 -10.39 11.54
N LYS A 92 3.53 -11.02 11.71
CA LYS A 92 3.71 -12.45 11.41
C LYS A 92 2.75 -13.34 12.19
N VAL A 93 2.46 -12.98 13.45
CA VAL A 93 1.45 -13.69 14.27
C VAL A 93 0.06 -13.53 13.65
N LYS A 94 -0.34 -12.31 13.25
CA LYS A 94 -1.65 -12.07 12.61
C LYS A 94 -1.78 -12.76 11.24
N LEU A 95 -0.70 -12.83 10.47
CA LEU A 95 -0.69 -13.52 9.18
C LEU A 95 -0.86 -15.04 9.33
N GLY A 96 -0.43 -15.62 10.46
CA GLY A 96 -0.55 -17.07 10.70
C GLY A 96 0.13 -17.93 9.62
N GLY A 97 1.24 -17.45 9.06
CA GLY A 97 1.98 -18.11 7.98
C GLY A 97 1.40 -17.90 6.57
N LYS A 98 0.30 -17.17 6.43
CA LYS A 98 -0.26 -16.81 5.11
C LYS A 98 0.52 -15.66 4.49
N PRO A 99 0.69 -15.61 3.16
CA PRO A 99 1.29 -14.48 2.48
C PRO A 99 0.36 -13.27 2.48
N ILE A 100 0.96 -12.11 2.24
CA ILE A 100 0.25 -10.86 1.93
C ILE A 100 -0.11 -10.90 0.44
N ASP A 101 -1.37 -10.61 0.10
CA ASP A 101 -1.83 -10.50 -1.29
C ASP A 101 -1.67 -9.08 -1.84
N ILE A 102 -1.84 -8.08 -0.99
CA ILE A 102 -1.63 -6.66 -1.33
C ILE A 102 -0.88 -5.99 -0.18
N LEU A 103 0.33 -5.51 -0.45
CA LEU A 103 1.12 -4.68 0.44
C LEU A 103 1.05 -3.24 -0.05
N PHE A 104 0.50 -2.32 0.75
CA PHE A 104 0.44 -0.89 0.44
C PHE A 104 1.37 -0.12 1.38
N ILE A 105 2.38 0.56 0.82
CA ILE A 105 3.42 1.28 1.57
C ILE A 105 3.13 2.77 1.48
N ASP A 106 2.69 3.37 2.60
CA ASP A 106 2.29 4.77 2.73
C ASP A 106 2.59 5.31 4.15
N ALA A 107 3.69 4.86 4.78
CA ALA A 107 4.05 5.25 6.15
C ALA A 107 4.94 6.48 6.18
N SER A 108 6.23 6.31 5.99
CA SER A 108 7.21 7.40 5.89
C SER A 108 7.47 7.72 4.43
N HIS A 109 7.64 9.03 4.12
CA HIS A 109 7.91 9.46 2.76
C HIS A 109 9.41 9.71 2.49
N TRP A 110 10.30 9.40 3.44
CA TRP A 110 11.74 9.46 3.24
C TRP A 110 12.24 8.23 2.49
N TYR A 111 13.13 8.44 1.50
CA TYR A 111 13.73 7.37 0.69
C TYR A 111 14.22 6.17 1.51
N LYS A 112 15.03 6.44 2.56
CA LYS A 112 15.61 5.39 3.41
C LYS A 112 14.56 4.56 4.15
N ASP A 113 13.45 5.19 4.55
CA ASP A 113 12.41 4.53 5.32
C ASP A 113 11.53 3.67 4.41
N VAL A 114 11.12 4.21 3.25
CA VAL A 114 10.37 3.47 2.23
C VAL A 114 11.15 2.26 1.72
N LYS A 115 12.46 2.44 1.48
CA LYS A 115 13.34 1.33 1.08
C LYS A 115 13.39 0.25 2.16
N LYS A 116 13.52 0.64 3.42
CA LYS A 116 13.54 -0.28 4.55
C LYS A 116 12.19 -0.99 4.74
N ASP A 117 11.07 -0.28 4.60
CA ASP A 117 9.74 -0.88 4.61
C ASP A 117 9.62 -1.95 3.52
N PHE A 118 10.04 -1.64 2.30
CA PHE A 118 10.05 -2.61 1.21
C PHE A 118 10.91 -3.84 1.53
N GLU A 119 12.14 -3.64 2.02
CA GLU A 119 13.07 -4.74 2.35
C GLU A 119 12.51 -5.66 3.44
N ILE A 120 11.79 -5.10 4.43
CA ILE A 120 11.22 -5.86 5.55
C ILE A 120 9.96 -6.63 5.13
N TYR A 121 9.05 -5.98 4.39
CA TYR A 121 7.70 -6.49 4.18
C TYR A 121 7.49 -7.16 2.81
N SER A 122 8.23 -6.79 1.78
CA SER A 122 8.10 -7.41 0.45
C SER A 122 8.34 -8.92 0.43
N PRO A 123 9.25 -9.50 1.26
CA PRO A 123 9.39 -10.95 1.32
C PRO A 123 8.15 -11.70 1.84
N LEU A 124 7.23 -11.01 2.48
CA LEU A 124 5.96 -11.58 2.96
C LEU A 124 4.83 -11.47 1.94
N CYS A 125 5.06 -10.74 0.83
CA CYS A 125 4.04 -10.46 -0.19
C CYS A 125 4.26 -11.31 -1.45
N ASN A 126 3.21 -12.05 -1.85
CA ASN A 126 3.22 -12.85 -3.08
C ASN A 126 2.38 -12.22 -4.20
N GLY A 127 1.74 -11.09 -3.95
CA GLY A 127 0.83 -10.42 -4.87
C GLY A 127 1.30 -9.03 -5.29
N ILE A 128 0.45 -8.04 -5.07
CA ILE A 128 0.70 -6.64 -5.40
C ILE A 128 1.51 -5.97 -4.30
N ILE A 129 2.61 -5.29 -4.65
CA ILE A 129 3.28 -4.34 -3.79
C ILE A 129 3.03 -2.96 -4.38
N ALA A 130 2.48 -2.05 -3.58
CA ALA A 130 2.13 -0.71 -4.01
C ALA A 130 2.78 0.36 -3.12
N PHE A 131 3.13 1.49 -3.74
CA PHE A 131 3.75 2.65 -3.11
C PHE A 131 2.92 3.88 -3.39
N HIS A 132 2.59 4.64 -2.37
CA HIS A 132 1.95 5.95 -2.52
C HIS A 132 3.01 7.05 -2.71
N ASP A 133 2.59 8.21 -3.22
CA ASP A 133 3.44 9.41 -3.41
C ASP A 133 4.63 9.24 -4.39
N ILE A 134 4.52 8.39 -5.41
CA ILE A 134 5.60 8.19 -6.39
C ILE A 134 5.86 9.41 -7.31
N TYR A 135 4.95 10.39 -7.31
CA TYR A 135 5.11 11.66 -8.06
C TYR A 135 5.27 12.88 -7.18
N THR A 136 4.72 12.86 -5.97
CA THR A 136 4.85 13.98 -5.05
C THR A 136 6.31 14.22 -4.71
N GLY A 137 6.75 15.45 -4.87
CA GLY A 137 8.15 15.82 -4.65
C GLY A 137 9.03 15.76 -5.89
N ARG A 138 8.66 15.00 -6.95
CA ARG A 138 9.39 14.99 -8.22
C ARG A 138 9.19 16.28 -9.02
N TYR A 139 7.96 16.80 -9.05
CA TYR A 139 7.53 17.91 -9.90
C TYR A 139 7.09 19.16 -9.12
N GLN A 140 7.07 19.11 -7.81
CA GLN A 140 6.67 20.22 -6.97
C GLN A 140 7.85 20.67 -6.09
N ASN A 141 8.14 22.00 -6.06
CA ASN A 141 9.17 22.59 -5.20
C ASN A 141 8.91 22.44 -3.68
N LYS A 142 7.94 21.61 -3.28
CA LYS A 142 7.63 21.23 -1.90
C LYS A 142 8.28 19.90 -1.49
N SER A 143 9.32 19.48 -2.18
CA SER A 143 9.91 18.15 -2.15
C SER A 143 10.76 17.82 -0.92
N GLU A 144 10.91 18.73 0.04
CA GLU A 144 11.83 18.50 1.17
C GLU A 144 11.45 17.30 2.06
N PHE A 145 10.24 16.73 1.90
CA PHE A 145 9.73 15.70 2.78
C PHE A 145 9.17 14.46 2.08
N ARG A 146 9.26 14.36 0.74
CA ARG A 146 8.71 13.24 0.00
C ARG A 146 9.70 12.74 -1.03
N GLU A 147 10.28 11.59 -0.74
CA GLU A 147 11.35 10.97 -1.53
C GLU A 147 10.98 9.58 -2.05
N VAL A 148 9.71 9.17 -1.96
CA VAL A 148 9.23 7.86 -2.41
C VAL A 148 9.57 7.63 -3.87
N TRP A 149 9.45 8.66 -4.71
CA TRP A 149 9.78 8.62 -6.13
C TRP A 149 11.24 8.21 -6.42
N LYS A 150 12.19 8.57 -5.54
CA LYS A 150 13.60 8.18 -5.70
C LYS A 150 13.77 6.66 -5.59
N PHE A 151 13.08 6.07 -4.61
CA PHE A 151 13.12 4.62 -4.43
C PHE A 151 12.32 3.90 -5.52
N TRP A 152 11.20 4.47 -5.96
CA TRP A 152 10.43 3.93 -7.09
C TRP A 152 11.26 3.87 -8.37
N ASP A 153 12.02 4.91 -8.70
CA ASP A 153 12.92 4.94 -9.85
C ASP A 153 14.07 3.92 -9.71
N GLU A 154 14.65 3.80 -8.52
CA GLU A 154 15.67 2.80 -8.23
C GLU A 154 15.15 1.38 -8.49
N LEU A 155 13.95 1.05 -8.00
CA LEU A 155 13.34 -0.27 -8.21
C LEU A 155 13.12 -0.58 -9.69
N GLN A 156 12.67 0.40 -10.47
CA GLN A 156 12.46 0.24 -11.91
C GLN A 156 13.77 0.07 -12.69
N ALA A 157 14.84 0.72 -12.23
CA ALA A 157 16.15 0.64 -12.82
C ALA A 157 16.96 -0.60 -12.38
N ASP A 158 16.55 -1.31 -11.32
CA ASP A 158 17.27 -2.46 -10.78
C ASP A 158 17.13 -3.70 -11.66
N PRO A 159 18.23 -4.18 -12.29
CA PRO A 159 18.18 -5.38 -13.14
C PRO A 159 17.71 -6.64 -12.40
N SER A 160 17.87 -6.70 -11.09
CA SER A 160 17.37 -7.83 -10.26
C SER A 160 15.85 -7.89 -10.18
N LYS A 161 15.15 -6.81 -10.55
CA LYS A 161 13.69 -6.68 -10.55
C LYS A 161 13.05 -6.93 -11.92
N ARG A 162 13.81 -7.42 -12.91
CA ARG A 162 13.30 -7.75 -14.27
C ARG A 162 12.13 -8.74 -14.28
N ASP A 163 11.98 -9.53 -13.21
CA ASP A 163 10.88 -10.48 -13.04
C ASP A 163 9.62 -9.85 -12.45
N TYR A 164 9.60 -8.52 -12.32
CA TYR A 164 8.43 -7.78 -11.91
C TYR A 164 7.83 -6.98 -13.08
N LEU A 165 6.51 -6.85 -13.07
CA LEU A 165 5.77 -5.91 -13.89
C LEU A 165 5.53 -4.66 -13.06
N PHE A 166 5.99 -3.52 -13.55
CA PHE A 166 5.75 -2.22 -12.95
C PHE A 166 4.60 -1.51 -13.66
N SER A 167 3.74 -0.85 -12.91
CA SER A 167 2.70 0.03 -13.41
C SER A 167 2.57 1.24 -12.50
N SER A 168 2.21 2.39 -13.04
CA SER A 168 1.97 3.61 -12.27
C SER A 168 0.61 4.21 -12.64
N ILE A 169 -0.07 4.71 -11.62
CA ILE A 169 -1.26 5.53 -11.74
C ILE A 169 -0.79 6.97 -11.57
N GLU A 170 -0.74 7.69 -12.70
CA GLU A 170 -0.10 9.01 -12.82
C GLU A 170 -1.10 10.13 -12.57
N GLU A 171 -1.80 10.08 -11.46
CA GLU A 171 -2.71 11.14 -11.03
C GLU A 171 -2.30 11.64 -9.66
N SER A 172 -2.53 12.91 -9.37
CA SER A 172 -2.29 13.56 -8.08
C SER A 172 -0.91 13.25 -7.47
N THR A 173 -0.84 12.36 -6.48
CA THR A 173 0.39 12.00 -5.75
C THR A 173 1.09 10.79 -6.36
N GLY A 174 0.38 10.00 -7.11
CA GLY A 174 0.84 8.81 -7.82
C GLY A 174 0.90 7.55 -6.98
N ILE A 175 0.35 6.45 -7.53
CA ILE A 175 0.50 5.11 -6.94
C ILE A 175 1.30 4.24 -7.90
N GLY A 176 2.47 3.77 -7.45
CA GLY A 176 3.28 2.77 -8.15
C GLY A 176 2.90 1.37 -7.71
N THR A 177 2.80 0.44 -8.64
CA THR A 177 2.54 -0.98 -8.34
C THR A 177 3.57 -1.87 -8.99
N MET A 178 3.99 -2.91 -8.30
CA MET A 178 4.83 -3.98 -8.84
C MET A 178 4.23 -5.33 -8.51
N ILE A 179 4.27 -6.24 -9.49
CA ILE A 179 3.76 -7.63 -9.38
C ILE A 179 4.83 -8.55 -9.93
N ARG A 180 5.09 -9.66 -9.25
CA ARG A 180 5.97 -10.70 -9.78
C ARG A 180 5.31 -11.38 -10.99
N LYS A 181 6.09 -11.57 -12.10
CA LYS A 181 5.64 -12.25 -13.31
C LYS A 181 5.32 -13.72 -13.10
#